data_08bc705789f252a6e5e74bc83d1dbfa6
#
_entry.id   08bc705789f252a6e5e74bc83d1dbfa6
#
_cell.length_a   1.000
_cell.length_b   1.000
_cell.length_c   1.000
_cell.angle_alpha   90.00
_cell.angle_beta   90.00
_cell.angle_gamma   90.00
#
_symmetry.space_group_name_H-M   'P 1'
#
loop_
_entity.id
_entity.type
_entity.pdbx_description
1 polymer ?
#
loop_
_entity_poly.entity_id
_entity_poly.type
_entity_poly.pdbx_seq_one_letter_code
_entity_poly.pdbx_strand_id
1 'polypeptide(L)'
;FSNDQMTVPLVPFDRKSEMLMCQPLGTVIWACRKLGNLLHQNVVVLGQGPMGLMFTHMMSNLGAKSVIAVDLLKYRLEASQQMRATHIINASTENLVKRVTAITEGKMADLVVEAVGHQTETVNQCLDLVKRDGTILAFGVPDENVYGSFRYGDFFRRNIRLIGSVIPDVQNDYPLAMDMIAQGRMNVSPILTHRLPF
;
A
#
# COMPACT_ATOMS: atom_id res chain seq x y z
N PHE A 1 22.95 -2.94 -17.13
CA PHE A 1 21.56 -3.27 -17.49
C PHE A 1 21.44 -3.11 -19.00
N SER A 2 21.15 -4.17 -19.77
CA SER A 2 20.85 -4.02 -21.20
C SER A 2 19.49 -3.34 -21.35
N ASN A 3 19.39 -2.38 -22.29
CA ASN A 3 18.13 -1.67 -22.59
C ASN A 3 16.97 -2.63 -22.91
N ASP A 4 17.25 -3.82 -23.38
CA ASP A 4 16.26 -4.81 -23.79
C ASP A 4 15.47 -5.43 -22.64
N GLN A 5 15.96 -5.33 -21.40
CA GLN A 5 15.26 -5.85 -20.20
C GLN A 5 14.25 -4.85 -19.61
N MET A 6 14.25 -3.60 -20.07
CA MET A 6 13.41 -2.54 -19.54
C MET A 6 12.22 -2.18 -20.45
N THR A 7 12.14 -2.74 -21.65
CA THR A 7 11.04 -2.48 -22.58
C THR A 7 9.93 -3.50 -22.43
N VAL A 8 8.77 -3.05 -21.97
CA VAL A 8 7.53 -3.82 -21.99
C VAL A 8 6.70 -3.30 -23.16
N PRO A 9 6.32 -4.18 -24.15
CA PRO A 9 5.52 -3.74 -25.27
C PRO A 9 4.16 -3.22 -24.79
N LEU A 10 3.81 -2.00 -25.19
CA LEU A 10 2.50 -1.42 -24.93
C LEU A 10 1.46 -2.13 -25.80
N VAL A 11 0.46 -2.73 -25.19
CA VAL A 11 -0.75 -3.16 -25.90
C VAL A 11 -1.51 -1.92 -26.39
N PRO A 12 -2.20 -2.00 -27.55
CA PRO A 12 -3.07 -0.92 -28.01
C PRO A 12 -4.09 -0.56 -26.94
N PHE A 13 -4.07 0.70 -26.48
CA PHE A 13 -4.90 1.14 -25.37
C PHE A 13 -5.18 2.63 -25.47
N ASP A 14 -6.47 3.01 -25.38
CA ASP A 14 -6.90 4.40 -25.59
C ASP A 14 -6.53 5.35 -24.44
N ARG A 15 -6.32 4.80 -23.22
CA ARG A 15 -6.01 5.58 -22.00
C ARG A 15 -4.51 5.64 -21.73
N LYS A 16 -3.72 6.16 -22.67
CA LYS A 16 -2.22 6.18 -22.61
C LYS A 16 -1.67 6.82 -21.33
N SER A 17 -2.31 7.87 -20.81
CA SER A 17 -1.87 8.52 -19.58
C SER A 17 -2.00 7.61 -18.34
N GLU A 18 -2.95 6.69 -18.32
CA GLU A 18 -3.11 5.74 -17.22
C GLU A 18 -2.01 4.68 -17.23
N MET A 19 -1.45 4.37 -18.41
CA MET A 19 -0.34 3.42 -18.55
C MET A 19 0.96 3.88 -17.86
N LEU A 20 1.11 5.18 -17.58
CA LEU A 20 2.21 5.68 -16.75
C LEU A 20 2.21 5.06 -15.35
N MET A 21 1.06 4.57 -14.90
CA MET A 21 0.92 3.91 -13.60
C MET A 21 1.31 2.43 -13.62
N CYS A 22 1.69 1.86 -14.77
CA CYS A 22 2.11 0.45 -14.85
C CYS A 22 3.32 0.15 -13.99
N GLN A 23 4.35 1.01 -14.02
CA GLN A 23 5.57 0.82 -13.23
C GLN A 23 5.27 0.85 -11.71
N PRO A 24 4.64 1.90 -11.15
CA PRO A 24 4.32 1.91 -9.73
C PRO A 24 3.33 0.80 -9.34
N LEU A 25 2.35 0.47 -10.18
CA LEU A 25 1.43 -0.64 -9.92
C LEU A 25 2.16 -1.99 -9.93
N GLY A 26 3.09 -2.22 -10.85
CA GLY A 26 3.93 -3.43 -10.88
C GLY A 26 4.70 -3.61 -9.58
N THR A 27 5.22 -2.51 -9.00
CA THR A 27 5.91 -2.55 -7.71
C THR A 27 4.95 -2.94 -6.56
N VAL A 28 3.72 -2.45 -6.59
CA VAL A 28 2.67 -2.84 -5.63
C VAL A 28 2.28 -4.32 -5.80
N ILE A 29 2.12 -4.79 -7.03
CA ILE A 29 1.80 -6.20 -7.34
C ILE A 29 2.89 -7.11 -6.79
N TRP A 30 4.16 -6.78 -7.04
CA TRP A 30 5.30 -7.52 -6.49
C TRP A 30 5.28 -7.60 -4.96
N ALA A 31 4.97 -6.50 -4.29
CA ALA A 31 4.81 -6.48 -2.84
C ALA A 31 3.66 -7.38 -2.38
N CYS A 32 2.52 -7.35 -3.08
CA CYS A 32 1.36 -8.19 -2.78
C CYS A 32 1.66 -9.69 -2.93
N ARG A 33 2.51 -10.09 -3.88
CA ARG A 33 2.93 -11.50 -4.04
C ARG A 33 3.67 -12.07 -2.82
N LYS A 34 4.29 -11.22 -2.01
CA LYS A 34 4.98 -11.63 -0.77
C LYS A 34 4.03 -11.84 0.40
N LEU A 35 2.79 -11.38 0.28
CA LEU A 35 1.76 -11.51 1.30
C LEU A 35 1.09 -12.89 1.21
N GLY A 36 0.54 -13.33 2.33
CA GLY A 36 -0.30 -14.53 2.36
C GLY A 36 -1.72 -14.26 1.85
N ASN A 37 -2.63 -15.16 2.15
CA ASN A 37 -4.04 -15.00 1.83
C ASN A 37 -4.64 -13.83 2.64
N LEU A 38 -5.24 -12.85 1.97
CA LEU A 38 -5.85 -11.67 2.57
C LEU A 38 -7.37 -11.80 2.75
N LEU A 39 -7.95 -12.93 2.31
CA LEU A 39 -9.39 -13.12 2.41
C LEU A 39 -9.86 -12.97 3.87
N HIS A 40 -10.80 -12.05 4.05
CA HIS A 40 -11.44 -11.76 5.34
C HIS A 40 -10.49 -11.20 6.43
N GLN A 41 -9.33 -10.64 6.07
CA GLN A 41 -8.41 -10.00 7.01
C GLN A 41 -8.71 -8.50 7.20
N ASN A 42 -8.34 -7.96 8.37
CA ASN A 42 -8.33 -6.52 8.63
C ASN A 42 -6.98 -5.95 8.17
N VAL A 43 -7.01 -5.01 7.24
CA VAL A 43 -5.81 -4.38 6.66
C VAL A 43 -5.81 -2.89 6.96
N VAL A 44 -4.69 -2.37 7.45
CA VAL A 44 -4.41 -0.94 7.55
C VAL A 44 -3.41 -0.55 6.49
N VAL A 45 -3.67 0.52 5.75
CA VAL A 45 -2.72 1.14 4.82
C VAL A 45 -2.36 2.52 5.34
N LEU A 46 -1.14 2.66 5.85
CA LEU A 46 -0.59 3.88 6.42
C LEU A 46 0.07 4.70 5.30
N GLY A 47 -0.46 5.90 5.05
CA GLY A 47 -0.14 6.74 3.91
C GLY A 47 -1.03 6.48 2.70
N GLN A 48 -1.67 7.55 2.17
CA GLN A 48 -2.55 7.51 1.01
C GLN A 48 -2.01 8.40 -0.14
N GLY A 49 -0.70 8.39 -0.32
CA GLY A 49 -0.07 8.84 -1.56
C GLY A 49 -0.38 7.88 -2.71
N PRO A 50 0.17 8.10 -3.92
CA PRO A 50 -0.11 7.25 -5.08
C PRO A 50 0.05 5.76 -4.81
N MET A 51 1.11 5.36 -4.10
CA MET A 51 1.36 3.95 -3.77
C MET A 51 0.36 3.42 -2.75
N GLY A 52 0.06 4.18 -1.69
CA GLY A 52 -0.93 3.80 -0.68
C GLY A 52 -2.33 3.64 -1.26
N LEU A 53 -2.74 4.52 -2.18
CA LEU A 53 -4.01 4.39 -2.91
C LEU A 53 -4.07 3.10 -3.73
N MET A 54 -2.98 2.72 -4.41
CA MET A 54 -2.90 1.45 -5.13
C MET A 54 -2.98 0.25 -4.18
N PHE A 55 -2.28 0.29 -3.04
CA PHE A 55 -2.43 -0.74 -2.02
C PHE A 55 -3.85 -0.84 -1.50
N THR A 56 -4.49 0.27 -1.18
CA THR A 56 -5.88 0.32 -0.71
C THR A 56 -6.81 -0.41 -1.69
N HIS A 57 -6.68 -0.14 -2.98
CA HIS A 57 -7.45 -0.83 -4.01
C HIS A 57 -7.11 -2.32 -4.11
N MET A 58 -5.80 -2.66 -4.11
CA MET A 58 -5.35 -4.06 -4.20
C MET A 58 -5.81 -4.89 -2.99
N MET A 59 -5.72 -4.37 -1.77
CA MET A 59 -6.20 -5.09 -0.57
C MET A 59 -7.69 -5.40 -0.65
N SER A 60 -8.50 -4.45 -1.14
CA SER A 60 -9.93 -4.68 -1.39
C SER A 60 -10.16 -5.76 -2.45
N ASN A 61 -9.43 -5.73 -3.57
CA ASN A 61 -9.54 -6.74 -4.62
C ASN A 61 -9.11 -8.14 -4.17
N LEU A 62 -8.18 -8.23 -3.23
CA LEU A 62 -7.71 -9.49 -2.65
C LEU A 62 -8.61 -10.03 -1.54
N GLY A 63 -9.76 -9.39 -1.28
CA GLY A 63 -10.80 -9.89 -0.41
C GLY A 63 -10.64 -9.57 1.08
N ALA A 64 -9.87 -8.52 1.42
CA ALA A 64 -9.79 -8.06 2.81
C ALA A 64 -11.19 -7.73 3.38
N LYS A 65 -11.46 -8.11 4.64
CA LYS A 65 -12.70 -7.78 5.36
C LYS A 65 -12.83 -6.27 5.56
N SER A 66 -11.77 -5.65 6.01
CA SER A 66 -11.68 -4.20 6.14
C SER A 66 -10.38 -3.68 5.53
N VAL A 67 -10.48 -2.57 4.81
CA VAL A 67 -9.34 -1.80 4.30
C VAL A 67 -9.42 -0.42 4.92
N ILE A 68 -8.56 -0.17 5.90
CA ILE A 68 -8.53 1.05 6.71
C ILE A 68 -7.44 1.95 6.16
N ALA A 69 -7.83 3.00 5.47
CA ALA A 69 -6.92 3.99 4.89
C ALA A 69 -6.58 5.07 5.92
N VAL A 70 -5.30 5.35 6.10
CA VAL A 70 -4.79 6.34 7.06
C VAL A 70 -3.94 7.38 6.35
N ASP A 71 -4.22 8.65 6.55
CA ASP A 71 -3.39 9.78 6.09
C ASP A 71 -3.63 11.01 6.97
N LEU A 72 -2.79 12.03 6.84
CA LEU A 72 -2.95 13.34 7.48
C LEU A 72 -3.84 14.27 6.65
N LEU A 73 -3.93 14.06 5.34
CA LEU A 73 -4.53 14.98 4.38
C LEU A 73 -5.91 14.48 3.95
N LYS A 74 -6.93 15.30 4.20
CA LYS A 74 -8.34 14.97 3.93
C LYS A 74 -8.59 14.56 2.48
N TYR A 75 -8.03 15.29 1.50
CA TYR A 75 -8.24 14.98 0.08
C TYR A 75 -7.70 13.62 -0.34
N ARG A 76 -6.62 13.13 0.31
CA ARG A 76 -6.09 11.78 0.08
C ARG A 76 -7.01 10.71 0.66
N LEU A 77 -7.62 10.98 1.81
CA LEU A 77 -8.62 10.09 2.40
C LEU A 77 -9.88 10.01 1.53
N GLU A 78 -10.33 11.12 0.96
CA GLU A 78 -11.44 11.14 0.00
C GLU A 78 -11.10 10.32 -1.26
N ALA A 79 -9.88 10.44 -1.79
CA ALA A 79 -9.39 9.60 -2.88
C ALA A 79 -9.35 8.12 -2.50
N SER A 80 -8.97 7.78 -1.26
CA SER A 80 -8.92 6.39 -0.79
C SER A 80 -10.30 5.72 -0.76
N GLN A 81 -11.38 6.48 -0.52
CA GLN A 81 -12.75 5.96 -0.63
C GLN A 81 -13.08 5.55 -2.08
N GLN A 82 -12.64 6.33 -3.07
CA GLN A 82 -12.76 5.96 -4.48
C GLN A 82 -11.92 4.72 -4.83
N MET A 83 -10.84 4.48 -4.07
CA MET A 83 -9.98 3.30 -4.15
C MET A 83 -10.45 2.15 -3.25
N ARG A 84 -11.74 2.15 -2.85
CA ARG A 84 -12.42 1.10 -2.09
C ARG A 84 -11.94 0.91 -0.65
N ALA A 85 -11.42 1.95 0.00
CA ALA A 85 -11.25 1.93 1.45
C ALA A 85 -12.61 1.72 2.11
N THR A 86 -12.70 0.78 3.05
CA THR A 86 -13.91 0.55 3.84
C THR A 86 -14.05 1.57 4.97
N HIS A 87 -12.92 2.05 5.47
CA HIS A 87 -12.83 3.04 6.55
C HIS A 87 -11.67 3.99 6.26
N ILE A 88 -11.82 5.23 6.71
CA ILE A 88 -10.78 6.25 6.65
C ILE A 88 -10.48 6.78 8.05
N ILE A 89 -9.23 7.11 8.31
CA ILE A 89 -8.79 7.72 9.57
C ILE A 89 -7.88 8.90 9.25
N ASN A 90 -8.24 10.09 9.74
CA ASN A 90 -7.36 11.25 9.68
C ASN A 90 -6.45 11.26 10.91
N ALA A 91 -5.19 10.87 10.74
CA ALA A 91 -4.24 10.77 11.83
C ALA A 91 -3.79 12.13 12.40
N SER A 92 -4.15 13.27 11.75
CA SER A 92 -3.91 14.58 12.31
C SER A 92 -4.95 14.99 13.38
N THR A 93 -6.13 14.39 13.36
CA THR A 93 -7.26 14.76 14.21
C THR A 93 -7.82 13.63 15.06
N GLU A 94 -7.50 12.38 14.72
CA GLU A 94 -8.02 11.20 15.39
C GLU A 94 -6.90 10.38 16.06
N ASN A 95 -7.21 9.72 17.17
CA ASN A 95 -6.29 8.77 17.78
C ASN A 95 -6.31 7.46 16.98
N LEU A 96 -5.24 7.22 16.26
CA LEU A 96 -5.11 6.12 15.31
C LEU A 96 -5.36 4.74 15.95
N VAL A 97 -4.73 4.45 17.09
CA VAL A 97 -4.86 3.17 17.78
C VAL A 97 -6.30 2.94 18.25
N LYS A 98 -6.92 3.95 18.87
CA LYS A 98 -8.34 3.85 19.33
C LYS A 98 -9.27 3.60 18.14
N ARG A 99 -9.05 4.26 17.02
CA ARG A 99 -9.90 4.09 15.83
C ARG A 99 -9.76 2.70 15.22
N VAL A 100 -8.51 2.21 15.04
CA VAL A 100 -8.27 0.86 14.53
C VAL A 100 -8.85 -0.18 15.48
N THR A 101 -8.67 -0.03 16.80
CA THR A 101 -9.27 -0.91 17.82
C THR A 101 -10.79 -0.99 17.67
N ALA A 102 -11.45 0.16 17.50
CA ALA A 102 -12.91 0.21 17.34
C ALA A 102 -13.38 -0.46 16.05
N ILE A 103 -12.72 -0.17 14.91
CA ILE A 103 -13.08 -0.73 13.59
C ILE A 103 -12.88 -2.26 13.58
N THR A 104 -11.84 -2.75 14.23
CA THR A 104 -11.47 -4.17 14.23
C THR A 104 -12.07 -4.93 15.42
N GLU A 105 -12.95 -4.32 16.20
CA GLU A 105 -13.58 -4.94 17.39
C GLU A 105 -12.52 -5.46 18.39
N GLY A 106 -11.44 -4.71 18.56
CA GLY A 106 -10.33 -5.07 19.47
C GLY A 106 -9.30 -6.04 18.89
N LYS A 107 -9.53 -6.60 17.70
CA LYS A 107 -8.64 -7.63 17.10
C LYS A 107 -7.36 -7.06 16.54
N MET A 108 -7.30 -5.77 16.24
CA MET A 108 -6.24 -5.07 15.52
C MET A 108 -6.05 -5.56 14.08
N ALA A 109 -5.07 -5.04 13.35
CA ALA A 109 -4.84 -5.37 11.95
C ALA A 109 -4.07 -6.69 11.78
N ASP A 110 -4.51 -7.54 10.87
CA ASP A 110 -3.77 -8.72 10.41
C ASP A 110 -2.55 -8.32 9.59
N LEU A 111 -2.71 -7.27 8.78
CA LEU A 111 -1.67 -6.67 7.94
C LEU A 111 -1.67 -5.16 8.10
N VAL A 112 -0.49 -4.58 8.26
CA VAL A 112 -0.27 -3.14 8.14
C VAL A 112 0.70 -2.89 7.00
N VAL A 113 0.28 -2.09 6.01
CA VAL A 113 1.13 -1.62 4.92
C VAL A 113 1.66 -0.24 5.29
N GLU A 114 2.97 -0.10 5.40
CA GLU A 114 3.67 1.17 5.57
C GLU A 114 4.00 1.72 4.17
N ALA A 115 3.30 2.77 3.74
CA ALA A 115 3.46 3.40 2.43
C ALA A 115 3.72 4.91 2.53
N VAL A 116 4.25 5.38 3.66
CA VAL A 116 4.61 6.79 3.87
C VAL A 116 6.02 7.06 3.34
N GLY A 117 7.00 6.28 3.81
CA GLY A 117 8.42 6.51 3.54
C GLY A 117 8.97 7.81 4.15
N HIS A 118 10.28 8.04 4.01
CA HIS A 118 10.95 9.26 4.44
C HIS A 118 10.74 9.65 5.92
N GLN A 119 10.39 8.67 6.76
CA GLN A 119 10.17 8.85 8.20
C GLN A 119 10.58 7.58 8.94
N THR A 120 11.29 7.74 10.06
CA THR A 120 11.77 6.61 10.87
C THR A 120 10.69 6.06 11.81
N GLU A 121 9.71 6.88 12.18
CA GLU A 121 8.71 6.52 13.19
C GLU A 121 7.51 5.71 12.65
N THR A 122 7.28 5.72 11.34
CA THR A 122 6.10 5.07 10.75
C THR A 122 6.10 3.55 10.94
N VAL A 123 7.28 2.91 10.94
CA VAL A 123 7.39 1.47 11.23
C VAL A 123 7.00 1.16 12.68
N ASN A 124 7.35 2.03 13.64
CA ASN A 124 6.90 1.90 15.02
C ASN A 124 5.39 2.10 15.16
N GLN A 125 4.80 3.04 14.42
CA GLN A 125 3.34 3.20 14.36
C GLN A 125 2.68 1.92 13.82
N CYS A 126 3.27 1.24 12.83
CA CYS A 126 2.77 -0.05 12.36
C CYS A 126 2.75 -1.10 13.47
N LEU A 127 3.75 -1.11 14.36
CA LEU A 127 3.76 -2.01 15.52
C LEU A 127 2.57 -1.74 16.46
N ASP A 128 2.10 -0.50 16.60
CA ASP A 128 0.95 -0.19 17.44
C ASP A 128 -0.39 -0.66 16.85
N LEU A 129 -0.42 -0.89 15.54
CA LEU A 129 -1.65 -1.20 14.80
C LEU A 129 -1.80 -2.68 14.45
N VAL A 130 -0.68 -3.40 14.32
CA VAL A 130 -0.67 -4.81 13.96
C VAL A 130 -0.99 -5.69 15.16
N LYS A 131 -1.75 -6.77 14.96
CA LYS A 131 -2.01 -7.78 16.00
C LYS A 131 -0.77 -8.65 16.28
N ARG A 132 -0.81 -9.46 17.35
CA ARG A 132 0.14 -10.56 17.55
C ARG A 132 0.09 -11.52 16.36
N ASP A 133 1.23 -12.07 15.95
CA ASP A 133 1.39 -12.94 14.77
C ASP A 133 0.95 -12.28 13.45
N GLY A 134 0.80 -10.94 13.43
CA GLY A 134 0.43 -10.18 12.24
C GLY A 134 1.63 -9.82 11.38
N THR A 135 1.35 -9.16 10.27
CA THR A 135 2.36 -8.81 9.26
C THR A 135 2.47 -7.30 9.10
N ILE A 136 3.68 -6.78 8.97
CA ILE A 136 3.98 -5.42 8.52
C ILE A 136 4.67 -5.53 7.16
N LEU A 137 4.12 -4.89 6.13
CA LEU A 137 4.77 -4.68 4.85
C LEU A 137 5.41 -3.30 4.85
N ALA A 138 6.73 -3.24 4.98
CA ALA A 138 7.51 -2.01 4.87
C ALA A 138 7.79 -1.73 3.37
N PHE A 139 7.08 -0.75 2.84
CA PHE A 139 7.14 -0.39 1.42
C PHE A 139 7.65 1.04 1.20
N GLY A 140 7.43 1.93 2.14
CA GLY A 140 7.94 3.30 2.09
C GLY A 140 9.46 3.31 2.02
N VAL A 141 10.02 4.17 1.14
CA VAL A 141 11.48 4.29 0.97
C VAL A 141 12.07 4.94 2.22
N PRO A 142 13.04 4.29 2.90
CA PRO A 142 13.68 4.87 4.07
C PRO A 142 14.70 5.95 3.68
N ASP A 143 14.85 6.98 4.51
CA ASP A 143 15.90 7.99 4.36
C ASP A 143 17.24 7.52 4.94
N GLU A 144 17.20 6.62 5.92
CA GLU A 144 18.36 6.15 6.67
C GLU A 144 18.52 4.64 6.56
N ASN A 145 19.77 4.18 6.60
CA ASN A 145 20.09 2.75 6.59
C ASN A 145 19.80 2.05 7.94
N VAL A 146 19.64 2.81 9.00
CA VAL A 146 19.46 2.28 10.36
C VAL A 146 18.36 3.05 11.09
N TYR A 147 17.41 2.32 11.67
CA TYR A 147 16.39 2.88 12.54
C TYR A 147 16.75 2.62 14.00
N GLY A 148 17.43 3.55 14.64
CA GLY A 148 17.84 3.44 16.05
C GLY A 148 16.69 3.38 17.04
N SER A 149 15.52 3.94 16.66
CA SER A 149 14.31 3.95 17.49
C SER A 149 13.40 2.72 17.31
N PHE A 150 13.74 1.76 16.43
CA PHE A 150 12.88 0.60 16.17
C PHE A 150 12.66 -0.23 17.44
N ARG A 151 11.40 -0.43 17.80
CA ARG A 151 10.98 -1.18 18.99
C ARG A 151 11.11 -2.69 18.77
N TYR A 152 12.36 -3.16 18.64
CA TYR A 152 12.67 -4.56 18.38
C TYR A 152 12.05 -5.52 19.39
N GLY A 153 11.99 -5.16 20.68
CA GLY A 153 11.39 -5.97 21.73
C GLY A 153 9.89 -6.24 21.50
N ASP A 154 9.14 -5.27 20.99
CA ASP A 154 7.73 -5.43 20.66
C ASP A 154 7.54 -6.32 19.45
N PHE A 155 8.32 -6.07 18.41
CA PHE A 155 8.39 -6.89 17.21
C PHE A 155 8.63 -8.37 17.56
N PHE A 156 9.69 -8.64 18.31
CA PHE A 156 10.12 -10.01 18.68
C PHE A 156 9.09 -10.74 19.55
N ARG A 157 8.63 -10.13 20.66
CA ARG A 157 7.72 -10.78 21.62
C ARG A 157 6.32 -11.03 21.08
N ARG A 158 5.94 -10.34 20.02
CA ARG A 158 4.62 -10.47 19.40
C ARG A 158 4.66 -11.31 18.13
N ASN A 159 5.79 -11.95 17.78
CA ASN A 159 5.96 -12.76 16.59
C ASN A 159 5.55 -12.03 15.30
N ILE A 160 5.87 -10.74 15.19
CA ILE A 160 5.51 -9.94 14.03
C ILE A 160 6.35 -10.35 12.83
N ARG A 161 5.72 -10.49 11.68
CA ARG A 161 6.40 -10.68 10.40
C ARG A 161 6.65 -9.33 9.74
N LEU A 162 7.90 -8.97 9.50
CA LEU A 162 8.28 -7.76 8.78
C LEU A 162 8.78 -8.12 7.38
N ILE A 163 8.15 -7.55 6.35
CA ILE A 163 8.46 -7.82 4.94
C ILE A 163 8.87 -6.51 4.27
N GLY A 164 10.07 -6.47 3.69
CA GLY A 164 10.50 -5.39 2.81
C GLY A 164 10.17 -5.69 1.34
N SER A 165 9.83 -4.66 0.58
CA SER A 165 9.61 -4.80 -0.86
C SER A 165 9.93 -3.53 -1.62
N VAL A 166 10.77 -3.63 -2.66
CA VAL A 166 11.15 -2.46 -3.47
C VAL A 166 11.19 -2.77 -4.98
N ILE A 167 12.02 -3.69 -5.45
CA ILE A 167 12.23 -3.93 -6.87
C ILE A 167 11.24 -4.98 -7.39
N PRO A 168 10.40 -4.67 -8.41
CA PRO A 168 9.45 -5.63 -8.99
C PRO A 168 10.14 -6.59 -9.97
N ASP A 169 9.47 -7.67 -10.30
CA ASP A 169 9.78 -8.49 -11.47
C ASP A 169 9.20 -7.81 -12.73
N VAL A 170 10.05 -7.06 -13.43
CA VAL A 170 9.64 -6.25 -14.58
C VAL A 170 8.96 -7.08 -15.66
N GLN A 171 9.43 -8.30 -15.91
CA GLN A 171 8.91 -9.15 -16.99
C GLN A 171 7.52 -9.72 -16.68
N ASN A 172 7.20 -9.92 -15.41
CA ASN A 172 5.92 -10.51 -15.00
C ASN A 172 4.95 -9.47 -14.42
N ASP A 173 5.44 -8.51 -13.62
CA ASP A 173 4.56 -7.61 -12.88
C ASP A 173 4.10 -6.41 -13.72
N TYR A 174 4.90 -5.93 -14.68
CA TYR A 174 4.48 -4.81 -15.54
C TYR A 174 3.41 -5.21 -16.57
N PRO A 175 3.53 -6.34 -17.29
CA PRO A 175 2.43 -6.80 -18.13
C PRO A 175 1.14 -7.03 -17.35
N LEU A 176 1.23 -7.62 -16.15
CA LEU A 176 0.05 -7.80 -15.31
C LEU A 176 -0.57 -6.46 -14.86
N ALA A 177 0.26 -5.47 -14.53
CA ALA A 177 -0.21 -4.12 -14.19
C ALA A 177 -0.93 -3.47 -15.38
N MET A 178 -0.37 -3.61 -16.59
CA MET A 178 -1.01 -3.12 -17.83
C MET A 178 -2.37 -3.79 -18.06
N ASP A 179 -2.44 -5.11 -17.92
CA ASP A 179 -3.68 -5.86 -18.08
C ASP A 179 -4.74 -5.44 -17.06
N MET A 180 -4.35 -5.25 -15.79
CA MET A 180 -5.27 -4.80 -14.74
C MET A 180 -5.84 -3.41 -15.02
N ILE A 181 -5.03 -2.48 -15.55
CA ILE A 181 -5.48 -1.14 -15.93
C ILE A 181 -6.37 -1.22 -17.18
N ALA A 182 -5.95 -1.94 -18.21
CA ALA A 182 -6.68 -2.09 -19.45
C ALA A 182 -8.08 -2.70 -19.25
N GLN A 183 -8.17 -3.72 -18.39
CA GLN A 183 -9.42 -4.40 -18.05
C GLN A 183 -10.29 -3.62 -17.03
N GLY A 184 -9.83 -2.47 -16.55
CA GLY A 184 -10.54 -1.69 -15.50
C GLY A 184 -10.55 -2.35 -14.12
N ARG A 185 -9.74 -3.38 -13.91
CA ARG A 185 -9.59 -4.04 -12.60
C ARG A 185 -8.82 -3.18 -11.59
N MET A 186 -8.00 -2.26 -12.08
CA MET A 186 -7.37 -1.20 -11.32
C MET A 186 -7.76 0.14 -11.94
N ASN A 187 -8.56 0.93 -11.23
CA ASN A 187 -8.87 2.30 -11.63
C ASN A 187 -7.79 3.24 -11.06
N VAL A 188 -6.91 3.74 -11.93
CA VAL A 188 -5.84 4.67 -11.53
C VAL A 188 -6.23 6.15 -11.71
N SER A 189 -7.42 6.45 -12.23
CA SER A 189 -7.87 7.83 -12.47
C SER A 189 -7.82 8.72 -11.22
N PRO A 190 -8.18 8.25 -10.00
CA PRO A 190 -8.10 9.07 -8.79
C PRO A 190 -6.67 9.47 -8.41
N ILE A 191 -5.67 8.79 -8.98
CA ILE A 191 -4.23 9.06 -8.71
C ILE A 191 -3.70 10.13 -9.66
N LEU A 192 -4.27 10.25 -10.87
CA LEU A 192 -3.85 11.18 -11.91
C LEU A 192 -4.50 12.55 -11.70
N THR A 193 -3.93 13.36 -10.82
CA THR A 193 -4.51 14.63 -10.39
C THR A 193 -4.23 15.81 -11.33
N HIS A 194 -3.15 15.78 -12.09
CA HIS A 194 -2.74 16.89 -12.97
C HIS A 194 -2.29 16.37 -14.33
N ARG A 195 -2.69 17.08 -15.38
CA ARG A 195 -2.20 16.91 -16.76
C ARG A 195 -1.68 18.25 -17.21
N LEU A 196 -0.36 18.39 -17.30
CA LEU A 196 0.29 19.62 -17.72
C LEU A 196 0.73 19.48 -19.18
N PRO A 197 0.64 20.54 -20.00
CA PRO A 197 1.26 20.58 -21.32
C PRO A 197 2.79 20.54 -21.16
N PHE A 198 3.48 19.96 -22.16
CA PHE A 198 4.93 20.02 -22.28
C PHE A 198 5.36 21.40 -22.76
#